data_186bf265d7a3a3f7f38d21c6cb8ecd8e
#
_entry.id   186bf265d7a3a3f7f38d21c6cb8ecd8e
#
_cell.length_a   1.000
_cell.length_b   1.000
_cell.length_c   1.000
_cell.angle_alpha   90.00
_cell.angle_beta   90.00
_cell.angle_gamma   90.00
#
_symmetry.space_group_name_H-M   'P 1'
#
loop_
_entity.id
_entity.type
_entity.pdbx_description
1 polymer ?
#
loop_
_entity_poly.entity_id
_entity_poly.type
_entity_poly.pdbx_seq_one_letter_code
_entity_poly.pdbx_strand_id
1 'polypeptide(L)'
;MKQINQPSIISWLLLFSLAIIWGVNFLFIKIAVIDVGPITNVFCRLFMASIILYVCMKYTGNKIILTRTYLTFYIAIGALGSAIPFYLISDAERIIDAGIAGVLMSPMPLITLALSAINLMDQYINIIIVLSFILEALGLVVLFGFENLSKLGGN
;
A
#
# COMPACT_ATOMS: atom_id res chain seq x y z
N MET A 1 -22.27 1.35 -23.90
CA MET A 1 -21.53 0.29 -23.17
C MET A 1 -20.09 0.32 -23.66
N LYS A 2 -19.13 0.83 -22.86
CA LYS A 2 -17.70 0.71 -23.19
C LYS A 2 -17.35 -0.77 -23.10
N GLN A 3 -16.88 -1.36 -24.18
CA GLN A 3 -16.35 -2.72 -24.17
C GLN A 3 -15.19 -2.77 -23.16
N ILE A 4 -15.35 -3.56 -22.12
CA ILE A 4 -14.26 -3.86 -21.19
C ILE A 4 -13.32 -4.78 -21.98
N ASN A 5 -12.26 -4.21 -22.53
CA ASN A 5 -11.22 -5.01 -23.18
C ASN A 5 -10.67 -6.02 -22.15
N GLN A 6 -10.67 -7.28 -22.53
CA GLN A 6 -10.07 -8.35 -21.74
C GLN A 6 -8.61 -7.99 -21.43
N PRO A 7 -8.15 -8.15 -20.18
CA PRO A 7 -6.76 -7.83 -19.81
C PRO A 7 -5.80 -8.67 -20.64
N SER A 8 -4.77 -8.02 -21.19
CA SER A 8 -3.74 -8.71 -21.98
C SER A 8 -2.89 -9.63 -21.08
N ILE A 9 -2.21 -10.58 -21.69
CA ILE A 9 -1.25 -11.45 -20.98
C ILE A 9 -0.16 -10.62 -20.27
N ILE A 10 0.23 -9.51 -20.85
CA ILE A 10 1.18 -8.55 -20.25
C ILE A 10 0.62 -7.94 -18.97
N SER A 11 -0.67 -7.60 -18.94
CA SER A 11 -1.33 -7.08 -17.75
C SER A 11 -1.32 -8.11 -16.60
N TRP A 12 -1.53 -9.38 -16.91
CA TRP A 12 -1.42 -10.46 -15.92
C TRP A 12 0.00 -10.65 -15.41
N LEU A 13 0.99 -10.64 -16.29
CA LEU A 13 2.41 -10.75 -15.90
C LEU A 13 2.83 -9.57 -15.01
N LEU A 14 2.41 -8.35 -15.34
CA LEU A 14 2.68 -7.17 -14.51
C LEU A 14 2.00 -7.27 -13.15
N LEU A 15 0.77 -7.77 -13.08
CA LEU A 15 0.05 -7.98 -11.82
C LEU A 15 0.78 -8.99 -10.92
N PHE A 16 1.17 -10.15 -11.47
CA PHE A 16 1.92 -11.16 -10.72
C PHE A 16 3.28 -10.63 -10.25
N SER A 17 4.01 -9.92 -11.11
CA SER A 17 5.28 -9.28 -10.74
C SER A 17 5.09 -8.30 -9.60
N LEU A 18 4.05 -7.48 -9.65
CA LEU A 18 3.72 -6.53 -8.60
C LEU A 18 3.38 -7.25 -7.29
N ALA A 19 2.58 -8.32 -7.35
CA ALA A 19 2.22 -9.10 -6.16
C ALA A 19 3.46 -9.72 -5.49
N ILE A 20 4.40 -10.27 -6.28
CA ILE A 20 5.67 -10.80 -5.76
C ILE A 20 6.50 -9.69 -5.11
N ILE A 21 6.67 -8.55 -5.78
CA ILE A 21 7.45 -7.42 -5.26
C ILE A 21 6.86 -6.93 -3.92
N TRP A 22 5.54 -6.80 -3.83
CA TRP A 22 4.89 -6.37 -2.60
C TRP A 22 4.99 -7.42 -1.49
N GLY A 23 4.79 -8.71 -1.79
CA GLY A 23 4.91 -9.78 -0.82
C GLY A 23 6.31 -9.89 -0.22
N VAL A 24 7.33 -9.88 -1.08
CA VAL A 24 8.75 -9.90 -0.68
C VAL A 24 9.12 -8.65 0.12
N ASN A 25 8.49 -7.51 -0.16
CA ASN A 25 8.73 -6.28 0.55
C ASN A 25 8.39 -6.35 2.06
N PHE A 26 7.28 -6.96 2.44
CA PHE A 26 6.93 -7.17 3.86
C PHE A 26 7.98 -8.06 4.56
N LEU A 27 8.46 -9.10 3.89
CA LEU A 27 9.52 -9.95 4.42
C LEU A 27 10.81 -9.17 4.68
N PHE A 28 11.22 -8.30 3.74
CA PHE A 28 12.40 -7.47 3.93
C PHE A 28 12.24 -6.46 5.07
N ILE A 29 11.04 -5.86 5.23
CA ILE A 29 10.75 -4.95 6.35
C ILE A 29 10.90 -5.73 7.67
N LYS A 30 10.30 -6.92 7.78
CA LYS A 30 10.37 -7.77 8.97
C LYS A 30 11.81 -8.08 9.38
N ILE A 31 12.64 -8.47 8.42
CA ILE A 31 14.05 -8.78 8.68
C ILE A 31 14.82 -7.52 9.10
N ALA A 32 14.67 -6.44 8.36
CA ALA A 32 15.42 -5.22 8.60
C ALA A 32 15.03 -4.52 9.91
N VAL A 33 13.74 -4.53 10.29
CA VAL A 33 13.26 -3.79 11.45
C VAL A 33 13.77 -4.36 12.78
N ILE A 34 14.12 -5.64 12.81
CA ILE A 34 14.70 -6.30 13.99
C ILE A 34 16.08 -5.72 14.31
N ASP A 35 16.89 -5.48 13.27
CA ASP A 35 18.28 -5.05 13.44
C ASP A 35 18.43 -3.52 13.54
N VAL A 36 17.74 -2.78 12.66
CA VAL A 36 17.96 -1.32 12.54
C VAL A 36 16.84 -0.47 13.12
N GLY A 37 15.72 -1.07 13.50
CA GLY A 37 14.54 -0.37 14.00
C GLY A 37 13.70 0.33 12.94
N PRO A 38 12.44 0.69 13.26
CA PRO A 38 11.47 1.19 12.28
C PRO A 38 11.88 2.50 11.60
N ILE A 39 12.35 3.47 12.39
CA ILE A 39 12.72 4.80 11.87
C ILE A 39 13.86 4.69 10.86
N THR A 40 14.92 3.96 11.22
CA THR A 40 16.09 3.79 10.36
C THR A 40 15.72 3.03 9.08
N ASN A 41 14.91 1.97 9.20
CA ASN A 41 14.43 1.21 8.06
C ASN A 41 13.67 2.11 7.06
N VAL A 42 12.70 2.90 7.55
CA VAL A 42 11.93 3.81 6.70
C VAL A 42 12.80 4.91 6.10
N PHE A 43 13.70 5.49 6.89
CA PHE A 43 14.62 6.52 6.40
C PHE A 43 15.50 5.99 5.27
N CYS A 44 16.18 4.87 5.45
CA CYS A 44 17.04 4.27 4.43
C CYS A 44 16.26 3.95 3.14
N ARG A 45 15.07 3.40 3.29
CA ARG A 45 14.19 3.05 2.18
C ARG A 45 13.76 4.26 1.37
N LEU A 46 13.24 5.30 2.04
CA LEU A 46 12.79 6.52 1.37
C LEU A 46 13.97 7.30 0.77
N PHE A 47 15.11 7.30 1.44
CA PHE A 47 16.33 7.94 0.96
C PHE A 47 16.83 7.27 -0.33
N MET A 48 16.96 5.93 -0.34
CA MET A 48 17.35 5.18 -1.54
C MET A 48 16.37 5.40 -2.70
N ALA A 49 15.07 5.32 -2.43
CA ALA A 49 14.04 5.57 -3.42
C ALA A 49 14.11 6.99 -3.99
N SER A 50 14.37 8.00 -3.14
CA SER A 50 14.49 9.40 -3.59
C SER A 50 15.69 9.61 -4.51
N ILE A 51 16.82 8.97 -4.24
CA ILE A 51 18.00 9.03 -5.12
C ILE A 51 17.67 8.43 -6.49
N ILE A 52 17.08 7.23 -6.52
CA ILE A 52 16.72 6.55 -7.77
C ILE A 52 15.75 7.40 -8.58
N LEU A 53 14.69 7.90 -7.94
CA LEU A 53 13.70 8.75 -8.61
C LEU A 53 14.32 10.06 -9.12
N TYR A 54 15.22 10.67 -8.35
CA TYR A 54 15.93 11.88 -8.78
C TYR A 54 16.79 11.62 -10.02
N VAL A 55 17.50 10.51 -10.04
CA VAL A 55 18.30 10.09 -11.20
C VAL A 55 17.40 9.86 -12.41
N CYS A 56 16.32 9.08 -12.27
CA CYS A 56 15.36 8.85 -13.35
C CYS A 56 14.75 10.17 -13.88
N MET A 57 14.39 11.08 -12.99
CA MET A 57 13.88 12.39 -13.37
C MET A 57 14.89 13.18 -14.22
N LYS A 58 16.17 13.13 -13.84
CA LYS A 58 17.23 13.79 -14.63
C LYS A 58 17.37 13.18 -16.04
N TYR A 59 17.33 11.86 -16.14
CA TYR A 59 17.40 11.19 -17.46
C TYR A 59 16.19 11.48 -18.36
N THR A 60 15.00 11.66 -17.77
CA THR A 60 13.78 11.98 -18.54
C THR A 60 13.65 13.47 -18.88
N GLY A 61 14.61 14.32 -18.43
CA GLY A 61 14.58 15.76 -18.69
C GLY A 61 13.52 16.54 -17.91
N ASN A 62 12.82 15.91 -17.00
CA ASN A 62 11.81 16.53 -16.15
C ASN A 62 12.46 17.43 -15.09
N LYS A 63 11.72 18.46 -14.66
CA LYS A 63 12.17 19.40 -13.61
C LYS A 63 11.18 19.42 -12.46
N ILE A 64 11.71 19.51 -11.23
CA ILE A 64 10.87 19.73 -10.05
C ILE A 64 10.53 21.21 -9.98
N ILE A 65 9.24 21.51 -9.84
CA ILE A 65 8.77 22.89 -9.65
C ILE A 65 8.82 23.18 -8.15
N LEU A 66 9.79 23.99 -7.73
CA LEU A 66 9.99 24.37 -6.32
C LEU A 66 9.32 25.72 -6.04
N THR A 67 7.99 25.73 -6.00
CA THR A 67 7.24 26.87 -5.47
C THR A 67 6.81 26.54 -4.04
N ARG A 68 6.63 27.54 -3.17
CA ARG A 68 6.24 27.32 -1.76
C ARG A 68 4.99 26.45 -1.61
N THR A 69 4.01 26.64 -2.46
CA THR A 69 2.79 25.84 -2.51
C THR A 69 3.07 24.38 -2.85
N TYR A 70 3.86 24.12 -3.90
CA TYR A 70 4.22 22.76 -4.30
C TYR A 70 5.09 22.06 -3.27
N LEU A 71 6.00 22.79 -2.62
CA LEU A 71 6.83 22.24 -1.56
C LEU A 71 5.97 21.75 -0.38
N THR A 72 4.98 22.53 0.04
CA THR A 72 4.03 22.12 1.10
C THR A 72 3.28 20.85 0.70
N PHE A 73 2.82 20.78 -0.55
CA PHE A 73 2.18 19.58 -1.10
C PHE A 73 3.12 18.37 -1.10
N TYR A 74 4.36 18.53 -1.53
CA TYR A 74 5.34 17.44 -1.56
C TYR A 74 5.64 16.92 -0.16
N ILE A 75 5.78 17.82 0.82
CA ILE A 75 5.99 17.44 2.22
C ILE A 75 4.76 16.70 2.77
N ALA A 76 3.56 17.22 2.53
CA ALA A 76 2.33 16.60 3.01
C ALA A 76 2.12 15.20 2.40
N ILE A 77 2.28 15.06 1.09
CA ILE A 77 2.15 13.77 0.40
C ILE A 77 3.26 12.80 0.82
N GLY A 78 4.49 13.27 0.94
CA GLY A 78 5.61 12.45 1.39
C GLY A 78 5.43 11.96 2.83
N ALA A 79 4.97 12.83 3.72
CA ALA A 79 4.73 12.46 5.11
C ALA A 79 3.52 11.52 5.25
N LEU A 80 2.35 11.94 4.75
CA LEU A 80 1.09 11.21 4.93
C LEU A 80 0.96 9.99 4.02
N GLY A 81 1.50 10.06 2.79
CA GLY A 81 1.40 8.99 1.80
C GLY A 81 2.52 7.96 1.87
N SER A 82 3.62 8.27 2.55
CA SER A 82 4.77 7.36 2.57
C SER A 82 5.41 7.23 3.95
N ALA A 83 5.94 8.30 4.54
CA ALA A 83 6.75 8.21 5.74
C ALA A 83 5.97 7.66 6.94
N ILE A 84 4.80 8.21 7.23
CA ILE A 84 3.95 7.78 8.35
C ILE A 84 3.41 6.36 8.13
N PRO A 85 2.79 6.00 6.98
CA PRO A 85 2.31 4.64 6.76
C PRO A 85 3.43 3.59 6.84
N PHE A 86 4.57 3.83 6.21
CA PHE A 86 5.68 2.89 6.26
C PHE A 86 6.29 2.75 7.66
N TYR A 87 6.31 3.83 8.44
CA TYR A 87 6.71 3.77 9.84
C TYR A 87 5.76 2.88 10.65
N LEU A 88 4.46 3.09 10.51
CA LEU A 88 3.44 2.31 11.22
C LEU A 88 3.50 0.82 10.84
N ILE A 89 3.68 0.50 9.55
CA ILE A 89 3.88 -0.88 9.09
C ILE A 89 5.15 -1.47 9.70
N SER A 90 6.27 -0.76 9.61
CA SER A 90 7.55 -1.24 10.15
C SER A 90 7.51 -1.42 11.66
N ASP A 91 6.81 -0.59 12.39
CA ASP A 91 6.66 -0.72 13.84
C ASP A 91 5.74 -1.90 14.20
N ALA A 92 4.64 -2.07 13.48
CA ALA A 92 3.75 -3.22 13.64
C ALA A 92 4.48 -4.55 13.35
N GLU A 93 5.31 -4.62 12.33
CA GLU A 93 6.07 -5.81 11.96
C GLU A 93 7.13 -6.23 13.01
N ARG A 94 7.44 -5.42 14.00
CA ARG A 94 8.22 -5.87 15.16
C ARG A 94 7.47 -6.94 15.96
N ILE A 95 6.15 -6.85 15.99
CA ILE A 95 5.28 -7.68 16.84
C ILE A 95 4.56 -8.74 16.02
N ILE A 96 4.06 -8.39 14.84
CA ILE A 96 3.31 -9.29 13.95
C ILE A 96 4.20 -9.89 12.85
N ASP A 97 3.78 -11.02 12.29
CA ASP A 97 4.47 -11.63 11.17
C ASP A 97 4.21 -10.88 9.86
N ALA A 98 5.20 -10.90 8.95
CA ALA A 98 5.12 -10.25 7.63
C ALA A 98 3.90 -10.71 6.82
N GLY A 99 3.53 -11.99 6.90
CA GLY A 99 2.33 -12.52 6.27
C GLY A 99 1.05 -11.88 6.79
N ILE A 100 0.96 -11.68 8.11
CA ILE A 100 -0.17 -10.99 8.76
C ILE A 100 -0.23 -9.53 8.33
N ALA A 101 0.91 -8.83 8.29
CA ALA A 101 0.98 -7.45 7.82
C ALA A 101 0.48 -7.32 6.36
N GLY A 102 0.89 -8.23 5.47
CA GLY A 102 0.42 -8.27 4.09
C GLY A 102 -1.08 -8.49 3.96
N VAL A 103 -1.64 -9.40 4.76
CA VAL A 103 -3.09 -9.67 4.77
C VAL A 103 -3.87 -8.48 5.31
N LEU A 104 -3.38 -7.78 6.34
CA LEU A 104 -4.03 -6.57 6.88
C LEU A 104 -4.01 -5.40 5.89
N MET A 105 -3.09 -5.40 4.92
CA MET A 105 -3.02 -4.39 3.86
C MET A 105 -3.90 -4.71 2.66
N SER A 106 -4.44 -5.91 2.55
CA SER A 106 -5.27 -6.32 1.41
C SER A 106 -6.55 -5.47 1.21
N PRO A 107 -7.23 -4.93 2.25
CA PRO A 107 -8.39 -4.07 2.06
C PRO A 107 -8.09 -2.69 1.44
N MET A 108 -6.84 -2.25 1.42
CA MET A 108 -6.46 -0.91 0.94
C MET A 108 -6.96 -0.58 -0.47
N PRO A 109 -6.80 -1.45 -1.49
CA PRO A 109 -7.31 -1.18 -2.83
C PRO A 109 -8.83 -1.01 -2.88
N LEU A 110 -9.56 -1.82 -2.10
CA LEU A 110 -11.02 -1.74 -2.04
C LEU A 110 -11.49 -0.46 -1.33
N ILE A 111 -10.86 -0.09 -0.21
CA ILE A 111 -11.14 1.16 0.50
C ILE A 111 -10.86 2.35 -0.42
N THR A 112 -9.75 2.33 -1.15
CA THR A 112 -9.40 3.39 -2.11
C THR A 112 -10.44 3.48 -3.22
N LEU A 113 -10.90 2.35 -3.75
CA LEU A 113 -11.95 2.29 -4.76
C LEU A 113 -13.28 2.84 -4.23
N ALA A 114 -13.68 2.47 -3.02
CA ALA A 114 -14.89 2.96 -2.37
C ALA A 114 -14.84 4.49 -2.15
N LEU A 115 -13.71 5.01 -1.67
CA LEU A 115 -13.51 6.45 -1.47
C LEU A 115 -13.49 7.22 -2.79
N SER A 116 -12.89 6.67 -3.84
CA SER A 116 -12.87 7.29 -5.15
C SER A 116 -14.25 7.33 -5.79
N ALA A 117 -15.08 6.31 -5.56
CA ALA A 117 -16.46 6.27 -6.03
C ALA A 117 -17.35 7.35 -5.39
N ILE A 118 -17.07 7.75 -4.15
CA ILE A 118 -17.78 8.84 -3.46
C ILE A 118 -17.41 10.20 -4.05
N ASN A 119 -16.12 10.41 -4.41
CA ASN A 119 -15.63 11.70 -4.86
C ASN A 119 -15.76 11.92 -6.37
N LEU A 120 -15.70 10.85 -7.15
CA LEU A 120 -15.82 10.88 -8.61
C LEU A 120 -17.19 10.34 -8.98
N MET A 121 -18.17 11.22 -9.15
CA MET A 121 -19.57 10.91 -9.48
C MET A 121 -19.77 10.03 -10.74
N ASP A 122 -18.70 9.63 -11.43
CA ASP A 122 -18.70 8.84 -12.67
C ASP A 122 -18.43 7.34 -12.47
N GLN A 123 -18.09 6.87 -11.28
CA GLN A 123 -17.87 5.44 -11.04
C GLN A 123 -19.02 4.86 -10.23
N TYR A 124 -19.91 4.14 -10.92
CA TYR A 124 -20.99 3.39 -10.27
C TYR A 124 -20.40 2.33 -9.35
N ILE A 125 -20.77 2.38 -8.06
CA ILE A 125 -20.55 1.24 -7.16
C ILE A 125 -21.29 0.05 -7.72
N ASN A 126 -20.58 -0.89 -8.32
CA ASN A 126 -21.16 -2.10 -8.86
C ASN A 126 -21.32 -3.12 -7.71
N ILE A 127 -22.36 -3.92 -7.78
CA ILE A 127 -22.60 -5.05 -6.85
C ILE A 127 -21.36 -5.95 -6.70
N ILE A 128 -20.56 -6.09 -7.77
CA ILE A 128 -19.31 -6.86 -7.76
C ILE A 128 -18.32 -6.29 -6.75
N ILE A 129 -18.19 -4.95 -6.63
CA ILE A 129 -17.30 -4.28 -5.68
C ILE A 129 -17.75 -4.58 -4.25
N VAL A 130 -19.06 -4.51 -3.99
CA VAL A 130 -19.64 -4.80 -2.67
C VAL A 130 -19.40 -6.27 -2.30
N LEU A 131 -19.64 -7.20 -3.23
CA LEU A 131 -19.39 -8.62 -3.02
C LEU A 131 -17.92 -8.92 -2.77
N SER A 132 -17.00 -8.25 -3.50
CA SER A 132 -15.55 -8.39 -3.28
C SER A 132 -15.16 -7.94 -1.88
N PHE A 133 -15.74 -6.84 -1.39
CA PHE A 133 -15.50 -6.33 -0.04
C PHE A 133 -15.96 -7.32 1.04
N ILE A 134 -17.15 -7.89 0.87
CA ILE A 134 -17.70 -8.89 1.78
C ILE A 134 -16.82 -10.15 1.77
N LEU A 135 -16.45 -10.63 0.60
CA LEU A 135 -15.61 -11.82 0.46
C LEU A 135 -14.23 -11.63 1.11
N GLU A 136 -13.64 -10.47 0.95
CA GLU A 136 -12.37 -10.14 1.56
C GLU A 136 -12.48 -10.05 3.09
N ALA A 137 -13.52 -9.38 3.61
CA ALA A 137 -13.79 -9.32 5.04
C ALA A 137 -13.98 -10.72 5.65
N LEU A 138 -14.72 -11.60 4.96
CA LEU A 138 -14.87 -12.99 5.36
C LEU A 138 -13.54 -13.75 5.34
N GLY A 139 -12.70 -13.53 4.34
CA GLY A 139 -11.36 -14.11 4.25
C GLY A 139 -10.46 -13.69 5.43
N LEU A 140 -10.49 -12.42 5.82
CA LEU A 140 -9.79 -11.92 7.00
C LEU A 140 -10.30 -12.59 8.29
N VAL A 141 -11.61 -12.68 8.46
CA VAL A 141 -12.22 -13.35 9.63
C VAL A 141 -11.79 -14.81 9.72
N VAL A 142 -11.76 -15.53 8.60
CA VAL A 142 -11.33 -16.94 8.55
C VAL A 142 -9.84 -17.08 8.89
N LEU A 143 -8.99 -16.20 8.35
CA LEU A 143 -7.54 -16.22 8.58
C LEU A 143 -7.15 -15.92 10.02
N PHE A 144 -7.79 -14.93 10.63
CA PHE A 144 -7.47 -14.54 12.01
C PHE A 144 -8.19 -15.40 13.06
N GLY A 145 -9.24 -16.12 12.67
CA GLY A 145 -10.12 -16.84 13.57
C GLY A 145 -10.92 -15.90 14.49
N PHE A 146 -12.14 -16.30 14.84
CA PHE A 146 -12.99 -15.51 15.73
C PHE A 146 -12.37 -15.25 17.11
N GLU A 147 -11.58 -16.19 17.63
CA GLU A 147 -10.93 -16.06 18.95
C GLU A 147 -9.87 -14.96 19.00
N ASN A 148 -9.12 -14.78 17.94
CA ASN A 148 -8.08 -13.74 17.90
C ASN A 148 -8.67 -12.34 17.66
N LEU A 149 -9.77 -12.24 16.93
CA LEU A 149 -10.49 -10.98 16.75
C LEU A 149 -11.13 -10.49 18.04
N SER A 150 -11.63 -11.39 18.89
CA SER A 150 -12.17 -11.03 20.19
C SER A 150 -11.09 -10.52 21.18
N LYS A 151 -9.84 -10.99 21.02
CA LYS A 151 -8.69 -10.52 21.83
C LYS A 151 -8.14 -9.17 21.36
N LEU A 152 -8.37 -8.78 20.10
CA LEU A 152 -8.02 -7.44 19.60
C LEU A 152 -8.97 -6.35 20.14
N GLY A 153 -10.15 -6.75 20.62
CA GLY A 153 -11.13 -5.83 21.22
C GLY A 153 -10.85 -5.42 22.68
N GLY A 154 -9.74 -5.86 23.27
CA GLY A 154 -9.29 -5.49 24.62
C GLY A 154 -10.12 -6.16 25.73
N ASN A 155 -9.42 -6.84 26.64
CA ASN A 155 -9.87 -7.02 28.03
C ASN A 155 -9.64 -5.73 28.79
#